data_4327d3f8b2f95fecdb39262c1993a3d5
#
_entry.id   4327d3f8b2f95fecdb39262c1993a3d5
#
_cell.length_a   1.000
_cell.length_b   1.000
_cell.length_c   1.000
_cell.angle_alpha   90.00
_cell.angle_beta   90.00
_cell.angle_gamma   90.00
#
_symmetry.space_group_name_H-M   'P 1'
#
loop_
_entity.id
_entity.type
_entity.pdbx_description
1 polymer ?
#
loop_
_entity_poly.entity_id
_entity_poly.type
_entity_poly.pdbx_seq_one_letter_code
_entity_poly.pdbx_strand_id
1 'polypeptide(L)'
;MKTRSLTLLMAAAMTVSAVGCSSNDTKPTSTASSTAAATGDKKILSVQIGPNPETIDPALNSAVDGGNMILQSFECLLTNDKEGKIAPGTAESWEVSEDGLTYTFKLREGLKWSDGKPLTANDFVYSWQRVCDPAVAAPYAETVLSMVEGYDEAIAGDITKLNVEAPDDTTFVVHLSNACPYFESLAAFATLSPVQKDTIEANGDAWATSAETYVSNGPFHVTEWVPNSYILMEKNPNYWDAENIKIDGIKFNLIEDANASYNAYNSGEIAFIKDVPTEEIASLKDRDDFFVEPIIGTYYISVNTEKEPFNNKDVRRALSLAIDRDYLANTLMQGTYSPSGNFVGPGWMDTDGTEFYKNSNGGESFYTPEADIEGAKAALEAAGYPNGEGLPTLTYSTNDSGYHKTVAEYLQQAWKEIGVNLDVEIVEWASFTPMRRNGDFEIARNGWVGDYSDPSNMLELLYSTNGNNDGKYNNPEYDKLIELSRTTLDPKERSEALHKAEELLIDDAGCIPVAYYNDFWLENRDVVTGIWHSAYGYWHFEDAELVG
;
A
#
# COMPACT_ATOMS: atom_id res chain seq x y z
N MET A 1 58.79 0.96 -5.73
CA MET A 1 59.73 0.38 -4.72
C MET A 1 58.92 -0.63 -3.88
N LYS A 2 59.32 -1.91 -4.08
CA LYS A 2 59.34 -3.06 -3.13
C LYS A 2 58.14 -3.24 -2.20
N THR A 3 57.22 -4.14 -2.55
CA THR A 3 57.12 -5.59 -2.18
C THR A 3 57.19 -5.89 -0.67
N ARG A 4 56.13 -6.56 -0.16
CA ARG A 4 56.27 -7.93 0.38
C ARG A 4 54.91 -8.52 0.83
N SER A 5 54.60 -9.63 0.19
CA SER A 5 53.61 -10.63 0.59
C SER A 5 53.98 -11.30 1.93
N LEU A 6 53.00 -11.75 2.69
CA LEU A 6 53.19 -12.88 3.59
C LEU A 6 51.94 -13.74 3.64
N THR A 7 52.01 -14.88 3.00
CA THR A 7 51.18 -16.05 3.09
C THR A 7 51.56 -16.86 4.34
N LEU A 8 50.60 -17.33 5.08
CA LEU A 8 50.81 -18.45 6.01
C LEU A 8 49.64 -19.45 5.91
N LEU A 9 49.95 -20.59 5.34
CA LEU A 9 49.22 -21.84 5.43
C LEU A 9 49.42 -22.44 6.82
N MET A 10 48.40 -23.06 7.41
CA MET A 10 48.58 -24.25 8.24
C MET A 10 47.38 -25.18 8.07
N ALA A 11 47.69 -26.41 7.74
CA ALA A 11 46.81 -27.53 7.46
C ALA A 11 46.76 -28.51 8.66
N ALA A 12 45.63 -29.20 8.75
CA ALA A 12 45.45 -30.59 9.20
C ALA A 12 45.68 -31.01 10.62
N ALA A 13 44.63 -31.63 11.19
CA ALA A 13 44.72 -33.08 11.53
C ALA A 13 43.35 -33.65 11.90
N MET A 14 42.91 -34.64 11.13
CA MET A 14 41.85 -35.58 11.51
C MET A 14 42.40 -36.58 12.55
N THR A 15 41.58 -36.94 13.54
CA THR A 15 41.70 -38.23 14.20
C THR A 15 40.33 -38.86 14.42
N VAL A 16 40.13 -39.94 13.70
CA VAL A 16 39.05 -40.92 13.88
C VAL A 16 39.44 -41.84 15.06
N SER A 17 38.50 -42.11 15.95
CA SER A 17 38.54 -43.26 16.83
C SER A 17 37.15 -43.84 17.03
N ALA A 18 36.93 -44.97 16.39
CA ALA A 18 35.85 -45.91 16.69
C ALA A 18 36.33 -46.95 17.71
N VAL A 19 35.46 -47.49 18.53
CA VAL A 19 35.36 -48.75 19.26
C VAL A 19 34.45 -48.49 20.47
N GLY A 20 33.40 -49.20 20.86
CA GLY A 20 32.87 -50.50 20.54
C GLY A 20 31.78 -50.80 21.59
N CYS A 21 30.82 -51.62 21.26
CA CYS A 21 29.69 -52.09 22.07
C CYS A 21 30.03 -52.66 23.41
N SER A 22 29.18 -52.45 24.43
CA SER A 22 28.71 -53.55 25.31
C SER A 22 27.49 -53.11 26.12
N SER A 23 26.48 -53.95 26.13
CA SER A 23 25.26 -53.98 26.89
C SER A 23 25.47 -54.12 28.41
N ASN A 24 24.65 -53.45 29.24
CA ASN A 24 23.93 -54.12 30.35
C ASN A 24 22.82 -53.24 30.97
N ASP A 25 21.70 -53.89 31.21
CA ASP A 25 20.53 -53.42 31.93
C ASP A 25 20.82 -52.99 33.37
N THR A 26 20.23 -51.91 33.81
CA THR A 26 19.59 -51.81 35.15
C THR A 26 18.71 -50.56 35.20
N LYS A 27 17.44 -50.78 35.49
CA LYS A 27 16.42 -49.76 35.79
C LYS A 27 16.56 -49.25 37.21
N PRO A 28 16.35 -48.01 37.51
CA PRO A 28 15.58 -47.63 38.67
C PRO A 28 14.37 -46.78 38.32
N THR A 29 13.25 -47.26 38.81
CA THR A 29 11.98 -46.58 38.91
C THR A 29 12.10 -45.37 39.82
N SER A 30 11.78 -44.15 39.29
CA SER A 30 11.38 -43.03 40.13
C SER A 30 10.18 -42.37 39.47
N THR A 31 9.05 -42.58 40.10
CA THR A 31 7.80 -41.84 39.89
C THR A 31 8.02 -40.37 40.24
N ALA A 32 8.13 -39.53 39.24
CA ALA A 32 7.88 -38.11 39.39
C ALA A 32 6.65 -37.79 38.53
N SER A 33 5.54 -37.58 39.24
CA SER A 33 4.31 -37.05 38.67
C SER A 33 4.58 -35.60 38.26
N SER A 34 4.90 -35.37 36.98
CA SER A 34 4.78 -34.05 36.38
C SER A 34 3.41 -33.99 35.73
N THR A 35 2.54 -33.17 36.28
CA THR A 35 1.39 -32.62 35.58
C THR A 35 1.89 -31.89 34.36
N ALA A 36 1.99 -32.59 33.24
CA ALA A 36 2.12 -31.96 31.94
C ALA A 36 0.78 -31.22 31.68
N ALA A 37 0.80 -29.91 31.74
CA ALA A 37 -0.20 -29.12 31.08
C ALA A 37 -0.22 -29.58 29.60
N ALA A 38 -1.38 -29.92 29.11
CA ALA A 38 -1.59 -30.23 27.70
C ALA A 38 -1.22 -28.98 26.88
N THR A 39 -0.02 -28.94 26.34
CA THR A 39 0.33 -28.00 25.24
C THR A 39 -0.27 -28.61 23.99
N GLY A 40 -1.54 -28.29 23.72
CA GLY A 40 -2.06 -28.40 22.36
C GLY A 40 -1.15 -27.55 21.47
N ASP A 41 -0.81 -28.05 20.28
CA ASP A 41 -0.03 -27.28 19.34
C ASP A 41 -0.78 -25.95 19.05
N LYS A 42 -0.07 -24.82 19.17
CA LYS A 42 -0.64 -23.51 18.89
C LYS A 42 -1.11 -23.45 17.44
N LYS A 43 -2.26 -22.85 17.20
CA LYS A 43 -2.84 -22.60 15.88
C LYS A 43 -2.16 -21.38 15.24
N ILE A 44 -0.96 -21.54 14.71
CA ILE A 44 -0.21 -20.49 14.03
C ILE A 44 -0.44 -20.59 12.53
N LEU A 45 -0.99 -19.52 11.92
CA LEU A 45 -1.14 -19.38 10.49
C LEU A 45 0.19 -18.93 9.87
N SER A 46 0.72 -19.70 8.91
CA SER A 46 1.95 -19.37 8.19
C SER A 46 1.62 -18.70 6.86
N VAL A 47 2.08 -17.46 6.65
CA VAL A 47 1.81 -16.64 5.46
C VAL A 47 3.07 -16.00 4.90
N GLN A 48 3.02 -15.56 3.63
CA GLN A 48 4.01 -14.67 3.02
C GLN A 48 3.26 -13.52 2.34
N ILE A 49 3.62 -12.29 2.70
CA ILE A 49 3.00 -11.05 2.17
C ILE A 49 4.04 -10.06 1.62
N GLY A 50 5.28 -10.45 1.51
CA GLY A 50 6.38 -9.63 1.03
C GLY A 50 7.71 -9.94 1.71
N PRO A 51 8.75 -9.17 1.38
CA PRO A 51 10.07 -9.25 2.01
C PRO A 51 10.08 -8.67 3.42
N ASN A 52 11.26 -8.49 4.00
CA ASN A 52 11.43 -7.75 5.24
C ASN A 52 10.96 -6.29 5.06
N PRO A 53 9.97 -5.81 5.84
CA PRO A 53 9.49 -4.44 5.71
C PRO A 53 10.59 -3.43 6.06
N GLU A 54 10.57 -2.27 5.42
CA GLU A 54 11.46 -1.17 5.79
C GLU A 54 11.20 -0.74 7.24
N THR A 55 9.92 -0.60 7.58
CA THR A 55 9.46 -0.29 8.94
C THR A 55 8.04 -0.78 9.17
N ILE A 56 7.71 -1.08 10.44
CA ILE A 56 6.34 -1.27 10.93
C ILE A 56 5.98 -0.20 11.99
N ASP A 57 6.67 0.93 11.99
CA ASP A 57 6.21 2.14 12.70
C ASP A 57 5.07 2.77 11.90
N PRO A 58 3.85 2.90 12.45
CA PRO A 58 2.70 3.45 11.72
C PRO A 58 2.96 4.82 11.11
N ALA A 59 3.68 5.70 11.80
CA ALA A 59 3.97 7.06 11.33
C ALA A 59 4.98 7.08 10.18
N LEU A 60 5.86 6.08 10.06
CA LEU A 60 6.97 6.04 9.10
C LEU A 60 6.70 5.12 7.91
N ASN A 61 5.76 4.19 8.03
CA ASN A 61 5.46 3.25 6.96
C ASN A 61 4.81 3.94 5.76
N SER A 62 5.28 3.59 4.56
CA SER A 62 4.72 4.04 3.27
C SER A 62 4.65 2.91 2.24
N ALA A 63 4.69 1.65 2.70
CA ALA A 63 4.67 0.47 1.85
C ALA A 63 3.60 -0.54 2.29
N VAL A 64 3.03 -1.27 1.33
CA VAL A 64 1.92 -2.20 1.55
C VAL A 64 2.31 -3.38 2.45
N ASP A 65 3.53 -3.89 2.33
CA ASP A 65 4.06 -5.00 3.16
C ASP A 65 4.11 -4.63 4.64
N GLY A 66 4.70 -3.47 4.99
CA GLY A 66 4.68 -2.94 6.35
C GLY A 66 3.26 -2.61 6.82
N GLY A 67 2.43 -2.02 5.95
CA GLY A 67 1.03 -1.70 6.21
C GLY A 67 0.20 -2.92 6.61
N ASN A 68 0.35 -4.04 5.90
CA ASN A 68 -0.30 -5.31 6.25
C ASN A 68 0.05 -5.80 7.68
N MET A 69 1.32 -5.63 8.09
CA MET A 69 1.76 -6.02 9.43
C MET A 69 1.25 -5.05 10.51
N ILE A 70 1.20 -3.75 10.20
CA ILE A 70 0.66 -2.73 11.09
C ILE A 70 -0.81 -3.00 11.38
N LEU A 71 -1.62 -3.28 10.36
CA LEU A 71 -3.06 -3.57 10.51
C LEU A 71 -3.35 -4.81 11.35
N GLN A 72 -2.42 -5.79 11.44
CA GLN A 72 -2.58 -6.91 12.36
C GLN A 72 -2.20 -6.56 13.79
N SER A 73 -1.32 -5.58 13.99
CA SER A 73 -0.77 -5.23 15.31
C SER A 73 -1.35 -3.96 15.90
N PHE A 74 -1.92 -3.08 15.10
CA PHE A 74 -2.59 -1.86 15.56
C PHE A 74 -4.03 -1.80 15.08
N GLU A 75 -4.84 -1.02 15.78
CA GLU A 75 -6.19 -0.62 15.39
C GLU A 75 -6.35 0.89 15.59
N CYS A 76 -6.84 1.57 14.54
CA CYS A 76 -7.13 3.01 14.55
C CYS A 76 -8.42 3.34 15.29
N LEU A 77 -8.83 4.63 15.29
CA LEU A 77 -10.14 5.05 15.79
C LEU A 77 -11.27 4.31 15.08
N LEU A 78 -11.19 4.26 13.76
CA LEU A 78 -12.12 3.57 12.87
C LEU A 78 -11.39 2.48 12.10
N THR A 79 -12.14 1.61 11.45
CA THR A 79 -11.63 0.54 10.58
C THR A 79 -12.51 0.42 9.34
N ASN A 80 -12.15 -0.45 8.40
CA ASN A 80 -13.00 -0.83 7.28
C ASN A 80 -13.59 -2.22 7.53
N ASP A 81 -14.85 -2.41 7.18
CA ASP A 81 -15.45 -3.74 7.13
C ASP A 81 -15.12 -4.47 5.82
N LYS A 82 -15.60 -5.71 5.66
CA LYS A 82 -15.35 -6.54 4.47
C LYS A 82 -15.94 -5.96 3.18
N GLU A 83 -16.92 -5.09 3.30
CA GLU A 83 -17.52 -4.35 2.19
C GLU A 83 -16.82 -3.02 1.90
N GLY A 84 -15.72 -2.72 2.64
CA GLY A 84 -14.95 -1.48 2.50
C GLY A 84 -15.60 -0.25 3.11
N LYS A 85 -16.63 -0.43 3.94
CA LYS A 85 -17.30 0.68 4.63
C LYS A 85 -16.61 0.98 5.95
N ILE A 86 -16.64 2.25 6.33
CA ILE A 86 -16.14 2.69 7.63
C ILE A 86 -16.96 2.06 8.77
N ALA A 87 -16.26 1.49 9.73
CA ALA A 87 -16.80 0.80 10.88
C ALA A 87 -16.08 1.24 12.17
N PRO A 88 -16.72 1.05 13.35
CA PRO A 88 -16.08 1.29 14.64
C PRO A 88 -14.84 0.39 14.86
N GLY A 89 -13.69 1.02 15.13
CA GLY A 89 -12.47 0.36 15.58
C GLY A 89 -12.29 0.53 17.10
N THR A 90 -11.18 1.18 17.51
CA THR A 90 -10.91 1.55 18.90
C THR A 90 -11.97 2.51 19.44
N ALA A 91 -12.54 3.40 18.61
CA ALA A 91 -13.75 4.16 18.96
C ALA A 91 -15.00 3.29 18.75
N GLU A 92 -15.91 3.27 19.71
CA GLU A 92 -17.21 2.58 19.59
C GLU A 92 -18.24 3.40 18.81
N SER A 93 -18.08 4.73 18.77
CA SER A 93 -18.95 5.66 18.05
C SER A 93 -18.24 7.00 17.83
N TRP A 94 -18.80 7.80 16.91
CA TRP A 94 -18.36 9.17 16.67
C TRP A 94 -19.53 10.07 16.29
N GLU A 95 -19.36 11.36 16.50
CA GLU A 95 -20.31 12.41 16.13
C GLU A 95 -19.59 13.49 15.33
N VAL A 96 -20.28 14.05 14.34
CA VAL A 96 -19.80 15.15 13.51
C VAL A 96 -20.68 16.36 13.73
N SER A 97 -20.08 17.54 13.95
CA SER A 97 -20.83 18.80 14.11
C SER A 97 -21.58 19.15 12.82
N GLU A 98 -22.65 19.99 12.95
CA GLU A 98 -23.47 20.39 11.79
C GLU A 98 -22.69 21.10 10.67
N ASP A 99 -21.58 21.75 11.00
CA ASP A 99 -20.68 22.41 10.04
C ASP A 99 -19.60 21.49 9.47
N GLY A 100 -19.56 20.23 9.92
CA GLY A 100 -18.57 19.25 9.46
C GLY A 100 -17.14 19.50 9.94
N LEU A 101 -16.93 20.41 10.90
CA LEU A 101 -15.59 20.84 11.32
C LEU A 101 -15.11 20.21 12.64
N THR A 102 -15.98 19.58 13.40
CA THR A 102 -15.60 18.93 14.66
C THR A 102 -16.04 17.48 14.67
N TYR A 103 -15.10 16.58 14.87
CA TYR A 103 -15.31 15.15 15.05
C TYR A 103 -15.06 14.79 16.50
N THR A 104 -16.02 14.15 17.15
CA THR A 104 -15.90 13.67 18.53
C THR A 104 -16.01 12.16 18.54
N PHE A 105 -14.89 11.48 18.84
CA PHE A 105 -14.81 10.03 18.92
C PHE A 105 -14.96 9.58 20.37
N LYS A 106 -15.82 8.59 20.59
CA LYS A 106 -15.96 7.94 21.88
C LYS A 106 -15.23 6.62 21.86
N LEU A 107 -14.16 6.52 22.63
CA LEU A 107 -13.38 5.29 22.75
C LEU A 107 -14.13 4.24 23.57
N ARG A 108 -13.89 2.97 23.28
CA ARG A 108 -14.36 1.84 24.09
C ARG A 108 -13.79 1.94 25.50
N GLU A 109 -14.55 1.50 26.50
CA GLU A 109 -14.05 1.48 27.87
C GLU A 109 -13.07 0.32 28.10
N GLY A 110 -12.04 0.55 28.92
CA GLY A 110 -11.11 -0.49 29.36
C GLY A 110 -10.08 -0.95 28.34
N LEU A 111 -9.85 -0.16 27.29
CA LEU A 111 -8.83 -0.40 26.27
C LEU A 111 -7.44 -0.55 26.90
N LYS A 112 -6.64 -1.44 26.32
CA LYS A 112 -5.29 -1.72 26.79
C LYS A 112 -4.31 -1.90 25.64
N TRP A 113 -3.09 -1.56 25.90
CA TRP A 113 -1.92 -1.94 25.13
C TRP A 113 -1.60 -3.44 25.31
N SER A 114 -0.80 -4.00 24.42
CA SER A 114 -0.35 -5.39 24.48
C SER A 114 0.45 -5.70 25.76
N ASP A 115 1.09 -4.70 26.38
CA ASP A 115 1.78 -4.80 27.67
C ASP A 115 0.84 -4.71 28.89
N GLY A 116 -0.47 -4.54 28.65
CA GLY A 116 -1.52 -4.48 29.67
C GLY A 116 -1.76 -3.10 30.30
N LYS A 117 -1.00 -2.08 29.94
CA LYS A 117 -1.26 -0.71 30.38
C LYS A 117 -2.55 -0.17 29.75
N PRO A 118 -3.23 0.81 30.38
CA PRO A 118 -4.39 1.46 29.79
C PRO A 118 -4.01 2.20 28.48
N LEU A 119 -4.90 2.14 27.48
CA LEU A 119 -4.89 2.99 26.30
C LEU A 119 -6.01 4.02 26.45
N THR A 120 -5.72 5.28 26.21
CA THR A 120 -6.62 6.41 26.42
C THR A 120 -6.64 7.36 25.22
N ALA A 121 -7.57 8.32 25.21
CA ALA A 121 -7.61 9.37 24.19
C ALA A 121 -6.33 10.22 24.13
N ASN A 122 -5.58 10.33 25.22
CA ASN A 122 -4.29 11.03 25.22
C ASN A 122 -3.23 10.34 24.38
N ASP A 123 -3.32 9.02 24.19
CA ASP A 123 -2.41 8.28 23.30
C ASP A 123 -2.65 8.66 21.83
N PHE A 124 -3.89 8.93 21.44
CA PHE A 124 -4.23 9.48 20.11
C PHE A 124 -3.74 10.92 19.94
N VAL A 125 -3.89 11.78 20.95
CA VAL A 125 -3.33 13.15 20.91
C VAL A 125 -1.82 13.09 20.67
N TYR A 126 -1.11 12.27 21.45
CA TYR A 126 0.33 12.11 21.29
C TYR A 126 0.71 11.59 19.89
N SER A 127 0.00 10.57 19.43
CA SER A 127 0.31 9.90 18.15
C SER A 127 0.12 10.83 16.95
N TRP A 128 -0.98 11.57 16.91
CA TRP A 128 -1.26 12.49 15.81
C TRP A 128 -0.32 13.70 15.84
N GLN A 129 0.03 14.21 17.02
CA GLN A 129 1.06 15.24 17.17
C GLN A 129 2.43 14.73 16.72
N ARG A 130 2.77 13.45 17.00
CA ARG A 130 4.02 12.83 16.55
C ARG A 130 4.09 12.72 15.02
N VAL A 131 2.98 12.44 14.33
CA VAL A 131 2.93 12.42 12.87
C VAL A 131 3.29 13.79 12.28
N CYS A 132 2.93 14.91 12.95
CA CYS A 132 3.29 16.25 12.51
C CYS A 132 4.70 16.69 12.95
N ASP A 133 5.43 15.89 13.75
CA ASP A 133 6.76 16.29 14.23
C ASP A 133 7.78 16.26 13.07
N PRO A 134 8.42 17.40 12.72
CA PRO A 134 9.44 17.43 11.69
C PRO A 134 10.64 16.49 11.97
N ALA A 135 10.89 16.16 13.25
CA ALA A 135 11.95 15.21 13.61
C ALA A 135 11.57 13.75 13.25
N VAL A 136 10.29 13.41 13.20
CA VAL A 136 9.78 12.11 12.75
C VAL A 136 9.76 12.03 11.22
N ALA A 137 9.45 13.14 10.54
CA ALA A 137 9.38 13.24 9.08
C ALA A 137 8.44 12.21 8.46
N ALA A 138 7.23 12.06 9.04
CA ALA A 138 6.23 11.11 8.59
C ALA A 138 5.81 11.38 7.14
N PRO A 139 5.92 10.39 6.21
CA PRO A 139 5.66 10.59 4.79
C PRO A 139 4.21 11.01 4.48
N TYR A 140 3.27 10.57 5.31
CA TYR A 140 1.84 10.80 5.13
C TYR A 140 1.27 11.97 5.94
N ALA A 141 2.10 12.73 6.68
CA ALA A 141 1.61 13.80 7.56
C ALA A 141 0.68 14.79 6.84
N GLU A 142 1.05 15.26 5.65
CA GLU A 142 0.24 16.17 4.85
C GLU A 142 -1.08 15.50 4.41
N THR A 143 -1.02 14.28 3.90
CA THR A 143 -2.18 13.55 3.40
C THR A 143 -3.24 13.33 4.48
N VAL A 144 -2.82 12.98 5.69
CA VAL A 144 -3.77 12.55 6.75
C VAL A 144 -4.14 13.66 7.73
N LEU A 145 -3.38 14.75 7.84
CA LEU A 145 -3.59 15.78 8.86
C LEU A 145 -3.63 17.23 8.35
N SER A 146 -3.41 17.50 7.05
CA SER A 146 -3.40 18.88 6.52
C SER A 146 -4.73 19.62 6.68
N MET A 147 -5.83 18.88 6.79
CA MET A 147 -7.16 19.46 7.05
C MET A 147 -7.41 19.75 8.52
N VAL A 148 -6.57 19.29 9.45
CA VAL A 148 -6.73 19.55 10.89
C VAL A 148 -6.24 20.97 11.21
N GLU A 149 -7.02 21.70 11.99
CA GLU A 149 -6.66 23.07 12.43
C GLU A 149 -5.30 23.07 13.16
N GLY A 150 -4.42 24.02 12.81
CA GLY A 150 -3.09 24.13 13.40
C GLY A 150 -2.03 23.20 12.78
N TYR A 151 -2.34 22.51 11.69
CA TYR A 151 -1.38 21.64 10.98
C TYR A 151 -0.12 22.39 10.55
N ASP A 152 -0.27 23.57 9.94
CA ASP A 152 0.88 24.35 9.42
C ASP A 152 1.87 24.74 10.53
N GLU A 153 1.36 25.11 11.70
CA GLU A 153 2.19 25.41 12.86
C GLU A 153 2.81 24.14 13.45
N ALA A 154 2.09 23.03 13.44
CA ALA A 154 2.58 21.76 13.95
C ALA A 154 3.75 21.23 13.10
N ILE A 155 3.60 21.20 11.77
CA ILE A 155 4.64 20.74 10.86
C ILE A 155 5.84 21.70 10.81
N ALA A 156 5.63 22.97 11.21
CA ALA A 156 6.72 23.95 11.36
C ALA A 156 7.50 23.78 12.69
N GLY A 157 7.09 22.83 13.56
CA GLY A 157 7.80 22.42 14.77
C GLY A 157 7.09 22.68 16.09
N ASP A 158 5.89 23.29 16.10
CA ASP A 158 5.06 23.40 17.32
C ASP A 158 3.89 22.40 17.25
N ILE A 159 4.21 21.12 17.44
CA ILE A 159 3.25 20.01 17.34
C ILE A 159 2.03 20.18 18.27
N THR A 160 2.15 20.99 19.33
CA THR A 160 1.06 21.25 20.28
C THR A 160 -0.03 22.15 19.69
N LYS A 161 0.20 22.72 18.50
CA LYS A 161 -0.78 23.53 17.76
C LYS A 161 -1.80 22.71 16.98
N LEU A 162 -1.47 21.45 16.69
CA LEU A 162 -2.45 20.55 16.07
C LEU A 162 -3.68 20.48 16.98
N ASN A 163 -4.83 20.91 16.47
CA ASN A 163 -6.05 21.06 17.28
C ASN A 163 -6.76 19.71 17.45
N VAL A 164 -6.13 18.86 18.25
CA VAL A 164 -6.67 17.60 18.74
C VAL A 164 -6.63 17.58 20.26
N GLU A 165 -7.66 17.09 20.90
CA GLU A 165 -7.76 17.12 22.35
C GLU A 165 -8.41 15.87 22.94
N ALA A 166 -8.09 15.58 24.20
CA ALA A 166 -8.67 14.51 25.00
C ALA A 166 -9.31 15.13 26.26
N PRO A 167 -10.60 15.55 26.22
CA PRO A 167 -11.28 16.11 27.37
C PRO A 167 -11.36 15.16 28.58
N ASP A 168 -11.36 13.87 28.29
CA ASP A 168 -11.29 12.76 29.26
C ASP A 168 -10.58 11.55 28.63
N ASP A 169 -10.38 10.48 29.41
CA ASP A 169 -9.63 9.28 28.97
C ASP A 169 -10.29 8.52 27.80
N THR A 170 -11.58 8.74 27.53
CA THR A 170 -12.36 8.03 26.53
C THR A 170 -12.95 8.91 25.43
N THR A 171 -12.65 10.20 25.43
CA THR A 171 -13.17 11.14 24.43
C THR A 171 -12.00 11.79 23.69
N PHE A 172 -11.93 11.59 22.36
CA PHE A 172 -10.96 12.23 21.49
C PHE A 172 -11.68 13.17 20.52
N VAL A 173 -11.24 14.41 20.44
CA VAL A 173 -11.86 15.45 19.61
C VAL A 173 -10.86 15.99 18.61
N VAL A 174 -11.31 16.18 17.37
CA VAL A 174 -10.52 16.75 16.28
C VAL A 174 -11.26 17.95 15.70
N HIS A 175 -10.56 19.06 15.52
CA HIS A 175 -11.08 20.24 14.87
C HIS A 175 -10.42 20.41 13.50
N LEU A 176 -11.25 20.53 12.46
CA LEU A 176 -10.78 20.71 11.08
C LEU A 176 -10.81 22.20 10.72
N SER A 177 -9.85 22.62 9.91
CA SER A 177 -9.81 23.96 9.29
C SER A 177 -10.81 24.10 8.15
N ASN A 178 -11.10 22.98 7.46
CA ASN A 178 -12.08 22.88 6.38
C ASN A 178 -12.81 21.54 6.49
N ALA A 179 -14.05 21.48 6.00
CA ALA A 179 -14.76 20.22 5.92
C ALA A 179 -13.99 19.20 5.05
N CYS A 180 -13.92 17.98 5.52
CA CYS A 180 -13.27 16.87 4.82
C CYS A 180 -14.24 15.69 4.74
N PRO A 181 -14.93 15.49 3.62
CA PRO A 181 -15.95 14.44 3.47
C PRO A 181 -15.42 13.00 3.64
N TYR A 182 -14.11 12.81 3.50
CA TYR A 182 -13.45 11.52 3.65
C TYR A 182 -12.65 11.39 4.96
N PHE A 183 -12.83 12.31 5.92
CA PHE A 183 -12.07 12.32 7.17
C PHE A 183 -12.23 11.01 7.98
N GLU A 184 -13.40 10.40 7.94
CA GLU A 184 -13.64 9.11 8.59
C GLU A 184 -12.72 8.01 8.01
N SER A 185 -12.48 8.02 6.70
CA SER A 185 -11.53 7.09 6.06
C SER A 185 -10.09 7.37 6.50
N LEU A 186 -9.72 8.63 6.71
CA LEU A 186 -8.41 8.98 7.27
C LEU A 186 -8.26 8.53 8.73
N ALA A 187 -9.34 8.59 9.54
CA ALA A 187 -9.35 8.09 10.91
C ALA A 187 -9.20 6.55 11.01
N ALA A 188 -9.35 5.83 9.88
CA ALA A 188 -9.07 4.40 9.73
C ALA A 188 -7.69 4.10 9.13
N PHE A 189 -6.93 5.13 8.73
CA PHE A 189 -5.67 4.95 8.03
C PHE A 189 -4.51 4.64 8.99
N ALA A 190 -3.71 3.63 8.68
CA ALA A 190 -2.68 3.06 9.55
C ALA A 190 -1.71 4.07 10.17
N THR A 191 -1.36 5.16 9.46
CA THR A 191 -0.48 6.22 9.97
C THR A 191 -1.05 6.91 11.22
N LEU A 192 -2.38 6.93 11.37
CA LEU A 192 -3.08 7.54 12.52
C LEU A 192 -3.36 6.53 13.66
N SER A 193 -2.76 5.36 13.61
CA SER A 193 -2.78 4.40 14.72
C SER A 193 -2.21 5.02 16.00
N PRO A 194 -2.77 4.69 17.18
CA PRO A 194 -2.19 5.12 18.44
C PRO A 194 -0.85 4.43 18.67
N VAL A 195 0.13 5.13 19.22
CA VAL A 195 1.42 4.58 19.64
C VAL A 195 1.72 4.93 21.09
N GLN A 196 2.33 4.00 21.84
CA GLN A 196 2.57 4.19 23.26
C GLN A 196 3.76 5.13 23.50
N LYS A 197 3.47 6.32 24.05
CA LYS A 197 4.46 7.37 24.33
C LYS A 197 5.67 6.87 25.13
N ASP A 198 5.43 6.21 26.26
CA ASP A 198 6.49 5.73 27.15
C ASP A 198 7.47 4.80 26.42
N THR A 199 6.96 3.96 25.52
CA THR A 199 7.77 3.01 24.74
C THR A 199 8.66 3.74 23.74
N ILE A 200 8.10 4.75 23.04
CA ILE A 200 8.88 5.54 22.07
C ILE A 200 9.93 6.39 22.77
N GLU A 201 9.57 7.07 23.86
CA GLU A 201 10.53 7.90 24.63
C GLU A 201 11.67 7.07 25.24
N ALA A 202 11.40 5.81 25.61
CA ALA A 202 12.42 4.91 26.17
C ALA A 202 13.37 4.33 25.12
N ASN A 203 12.92 4.13 23.86
CA ASN A 203 13.65 3.37 22.85
C ASN A 203 14.03 4.20 21.61
N GLY A 204 13.48 5.43 21.44
CA GLY A 204 13.67 6.22 20.23
C GLY A 204 13.24 5.45 18.99
N ASP A 205 13.95 5.62 17.86
CA ASP A 205 13.64 4.98 16.58
C ASP A 205 13.71 3.44 16.63
N ALA A 206 14.34 2.87 17.66
CA ALA A 206 14.45 1.41 17.81
C ALA A 206 13.17 0.75 18.37
N TRP A 207 12.15 1.49 18.77
CA TRP A 207 10.94 0.94 19.37
C TRP A 207 10.20 -0.06 18.45
N ALA A 208 10.23 0.17 17.12
CA ALA A 208 9.57 -0.65 16.11
C ALA A 208 10.54 -1.56 15.32
N THR A 209 11.63 -2.00 15.95
CA THR A 209 12.66 -2.85 15.30
C THR A 209 12.88 -4.20 16.00
N SER A 210 12.22 -4.45 17.13
CA SER A 210 12.31 -5.72 17.84
C SER A 210 11.03 -6.06 18.60
N ALA A 211 10.82 -7.34 18.86
CA ALA A 211 9.66 -7.81 19.60
C ALA A 211 9.61 -7.28 21.05
N GLU A 212 10.76 -7.05 21.67
CA GLU A 212 10.84 -6.62 23.08
C GLU A 212 10.35 -5.18 23.27
N THR A 213 10.39 -4.36 22.22
CA THR A 213 10.05 -2.94 22.28
C THR A 213 8.77 -2.58 21.53
N TYR A 214 8.21 -3.52 20.75
CA TYR A 214 7.03 -3.27 19.92
C TYR A 214 5.74 -3.46 20.73
N VAL A 215 5.23 -2.38 21.30
CA VAL A 215 3.94 -2.35 22.02
C VAL A 215 2.84 -1.84 21.11
N SER A 216 1.74 -2.58 21.00
CA SER A 216 0.66 -2.32 20.06
C SER A 216 -0.71 -2.53 20.70
N ASN A 217 -1.80 -2.18 20.00
CA ASN A 217 -3.18 -2.24 20.52
C ASN A 217 -4.12 -3.12 19.69
N GLY A 218 -3.62 -3.75 18.62
CA GLY A 218 -4.44 -4.53 17.68
C GLY A 218 -4.67 -5.98 18.09
N PRO A 219 -5.27 -6.78 17.18
CA PRO A 219 -5.64 -8.18 17.42
C PRO A 219 -4.47 -9.10 17.71
N PHE A 220 -3.30 -8.81 17.17
CA PHE A 220 -2.06 -9.56 17.38
C PHE A 220 -0.95 -8.63 17.87
N HIS A 221 0.07 -9.20 18.52
CA HIS A 221 1.27 -8.47 18.96
C HIS A 221 2.53 -9.25 18.61
N VAL A 222 3.60 -8.54 18.28
CA VAL A 222 4.88 -9.16 17.90
C VAL A 222 5.51 -9.84 19.11
N THR A 223 5.82 -11.14 18.97
CA THR A 223 6.48 -11.95 20.01
C THR A 223 7.87 -12.42 19.61
N GLU A 224 8.12 -12.57 18.30
CA GLU A 224 9.44 -12.88 17.77
C GLU A 224 9.68 -12.09 16.49
N TRP A 225 10.90 -11.59 16.32
CA TRP A 225 11.33 -10.93 15.10
C TRP A 225 12.73 -11.41 14.74
N VAL A 226 12.81 -12.20 13.68
CA VAL A 226 14.09 -12.67 13.13
C VAL A 226 14.27 -11.98 11.76
N PRO A 227 15.13 -10.94 11.69
CA PRO A 227 15.31 -10.15 10.46
C PRO A 227 15.62 -11.02 9.24
N ASN A 228 14.99 -10.71 8.11
CA ASN A 228 15.10 -11.44 6.84
C ASN A 228 14.68 -12.93 6.93
N SER A 229 13.93 -13.32 7.95
CA SER A 229 13.44 -14.68 8.10
C SER A 229 11.94 -14.70 8.39
N TYR A 230 11.53 -14.20 9.56
CA TYR A 230 10.11 -14.10 9.89
C TYR A 230 9.82 -13.10 11.01
N ILE A 231 8.56 -12.65 11.06
CA ILE A 231 7.94 -12.00 12.22
C ILE A 231 6.81 -12.91 12.69
N LEU A 232 6.84 -13.26 13.98
CA LEU A 232 5.74 -13.98 14.63
C LEU A 232 4.93 -12.98 15.46
N MET A 233 3.64 -12.93 15.16
CA MET A 233 2.66 -12.21 15.95
C MET A 233 1.74 -13.21 16.62
N GLU A 234 1.59 -13.14 17.94
CA GLU A 234 0.64 -13.97 18.68
C GLU A 234 -0.62 -13.15 19.00
N LYS A 235 -1.73 -13.83 19.22
CA LYS A 235 -3.01 -13.24 19.63
C LYS A 235 -2.80 -12.33 20.85
N ASN A 236 -3.25 -11.10 20.76
CA ASN A 236 -3.17 -10.15 21.88
C ASN A 236 -4.31 -10.39 22.88
N PRO A 237 -4.03 -10.89 24.08
CA PRO A 237 -5.06 -11.16 25.07
C PRO A 237 -5.69 -9.89 25.66
N ASN A 238 -5.09 -8.72 25.42
CA ASN A 238 -5.56 -7.42 25.89
C ASN A 238 -6.36 -6.66 24.82
N TYR A 239 -6.46 -7.20 23.60
CA TYR A 239 -7.29 -6.62 22.55
C TYR A 239 -8.77 -6.70 22.95
N TRP A 240 -9.53 -5.63 22.69
CA TRP A 240 -10.90 -5.54 23.14
C TRP A 240 -11.82 -6.64 22.58
N ASP A 241 -11.52 -7.12 21.37
CA ASP A 241 -12.27 -8.19 20.68
C ASP A 241 -11.51 -9.53 20.61
N ALA A 242 -10.58 -9.76 21.55
CA ALA A 242 -9.74 -10.96 21.56
C ALA A 242 -10.54 -12.27 21.58
N GLU A 243 -11.76 -12.28 22.12
CA GLU A 243 -12.59 -13.48 22.21
C GLU A 243 -13.01 -14.01 20.82
N ASN A 244 -13.11 -13.13 19.82
CA ASN A 244 -13.49 -13.48 18.46
C ASN A 244 -12.32 -13.94 17.58
N ILE A 245 -11.07 -13.68 17.98
CA ILE A 245 -9.87 -14.18 17.27
C ILE A 245 -9.73 -15.68 17.46
N LYS A 246 -9.72 -16.46 16.37
CA LYS A 246 -9.79 -17.94 16.39
C LYS A 246 -8.44 -18.63 16.28
N ILE A 247 -7.42 -17.94 15.72
CA ILE A 247 -6.04 -18.43 15.61
C ILE A 247 -5.20 -17.91 16.78
N ASP A 248 -4.14 -18.65 17.13
CA ASP A 248 -3.23 -18.26 18.22
C ASP A 248 -2.15 -17.28 17.75
N GLY A 249 -1.97 -17.13 16.43
CA GLY A 249 -1.02 -16.17 15.86
C GLY A 249 -0.80 -16.35 14.37
N ILE A 250 0.03 -15.45 13.83
CA ILE A 250 0.42 -15.38 12.42
C ILE A 250 1.94 -15.35 12.33
N LYS A 251 2.50 -16.21 11.51
CA LYS A 251 3.92 -16.18 11.15
C LYS A 251 4.07 -15.59 9.73
N PHE A 252 4.57 -14.38 9.66
CA PHE A 252 4.93 -13.71 8.40
C PHE A 252 6.32 -14.17 7.98
N ASN A 253 6.41 -15.00 6.93
CA ASN A 253 7.68 -15.41 6.35
C ASN A 253 8.17 -14.34 5.39
N LEU A 254 9.34 -13.76 5.66
CA LEU A 254 9.91 -12.63 4.94
C LEU A 254 10.73 -13.12 3.73
N ILE A 255 10.01 -13.65 2.73
CA ILE A 255 10.60 -14.25 1.52
C ILE A 255 10.42 -13.26 0.36
N GLU A 256 11.54 -12.83 -0.23
CA GLU A 256 11.56 -11.90 -1.36
C GLU A 256 11.42 -12.61 -2.72
N ASP A 257 11.97 -13.82 -2.85
CA ASP A 257 11.94 -14.58 -4.10
C ASP A 257 10.59 -15.30 -4.30
N ALA A 258 9.84 -14.92 -5.33
CA ALA A 258 8.51 -15.46 -5.63
C ALA A 258 8.55 -16.98 -5.89
N ASN A 259 9.61 -17.53 -6.50
CA ASN A 259 9.74 -18.95 -6.71
C ASN A 259 9.96 -19.70 -5.39
N ALA A 260 10.70 -19.11 -4.45
CA ALA A 260 10.87 -19.67 -3.11
C ALA A 260 9.54 -19.69 -2.35
N SER A 261 8.75 -18.60 -2.40
CA SER A 261 7.40 -18.52 -1.82
C SER A 261 6.48 -19.58 -2.41
N TYR A 262 6.46 -19.70 -3.73
CA TYR A 262 5.64 -20.69 -4.45
C TYR A 262 6.02 -22.14 -4.12
N ASN A 263 7.32 -22.43 -3.97
CA ASN A 263 7.78 -23.75 -3.54
C ASN A 263 7.37 -24.05 -2.10
N ALA A 264 7.46 -23.08 -1.19
CA ALA A 264 7.03 -23.23 0.21
C ALA A 264 5.50 -23.45 0.31
N TYR A 265 4.71 -22.76 -0.52
CA TYR A 265 3.27 -22.98 -0.64
C TYR A 265 2.97 -24.41 -1.14
N ASN A 266 3.57 -24.83 -2.24
CA ASN A 266 3.35 -26.16 -2.83
C ASN A 266 3.81 -27.31 -1.92
N SER A 267 4.76 -27.07 -1.03
CA SER A 267 5.19 -28.07 -0.01
C SER A 267 4.25 -28.12 1.20
N GLY A 268 3.33 -27.17 1.35
CA GLY A 268 2.44 -27.05 2.51
C GLY A 268 3.09 -26.39 3.73
N GLU A 269 4.26 -25.77 3.58
CA GLU A 269 4.93 -25.01 4.66
C GLU A 269 4.22 -23.66 4.92
N ILE A 270 3.70 -23.04 3.87
CA ILE A 270 2.98 -21.76 3.89
C ILE A 270 1.58 -21.97 3.33
N ALA A 271 0.55 -21.46 4.00
CA ALA A 271 -0.85 -21.61 3.60
C ALA A 271 -1.37 -20.48 2.71
N PHE A 272 -0.68 -19.34 2.70
CA PHE A 272 -1.04 -18.14 1.93
C PHE A 272 0.22 -17.46 1.42
N ILE A 273 0.26 -17.15 0.11
CA ILE A 273 1.34 -16.34 -0.48
C ILE A 273 0.77 -15.27 -1.40
N LYS A 274 1.30 -14.04 -1.26
CA LYS A 274 1.03 -12.93 -2.17
C LYS A 274 1.92 -13.00 -3.42
N ASP A 275 3.21 -13.27 -3.23
CA ASP A 275 4.17 -13.20 -4.33
C ASP A 275 4.18 -14.53 -5.11
N VAL A 276 3.45 -14.53 -6.23
CA VAL A 276 3.32 -15.65 -7.15
C VAL A 276 4.19 -15.39 -8.39
N PRO A 277 5.01 -16.37 -8.84
CA PRO A 277 5.82 -16.20 -10.04
C PRO A 277 4.96 -15.90 -11.27
N THR A 278 5.31 -14.87 -12.03
CA THR A 278 4.53 -14.43 -13.21
C THR A 278 4.44 -15.50 -14.30
N GLU A 279 5.49 -16.30 -14.46
CA GLU A 279 5.54 -17.43 -15.40
C GLU A 279 4.56 -18.56 -15.07
N GLU A 280 4.14 -18.66 -13.80
CA GLU A 280 3.21 -19.69 -13.34
C GLU A 280 1.74 -19.28 -13.50
N ILE A 281 1.42 -18.00 -13.67
CA ILE A 281 0.04 -17.49 -13.70
C ILE A 281 -0.82 -18.22 -14.73
N ALA A 282 -0.29 -18.48 -15.94
CA ALA A 282 -1.03 -19.20 -16.97
C ALA A 282 -1.46 -20.61 -16.53
N SER A 283 -0.67 -21.27 -15.70
CA SER A 283 -0.95 -22.61 -15.16
C SER A 283 -1.88 -22.59 -13.95
N LEU A 284 -2.03 -21.43 -13.31
CA LEU A 284 -2.78 -21.24 -12.05
C LEU A 284 -4.23 -20.80 -12.27
N LYS A 285 -4.54 -20.21 -13.43
CA LYS A 285 -5.87 -19.60 -13.71
C LYS A 285 -7.08 -20.48 -13.42
N ASP A 286 -6.94 -21.80 -13.61
CA ASP A 286 -8.01 -22.78 -13.43
C ASP A 286 -7.94 -23.48 -12.05
N ARG A 287 -7.07 -23.05 -11.15
CA ARG A 287 -6.94 -23.63 -9.80
C ARG A 287 -7.93 -22.96 -8.84
N ASP A 288 -8.54 -23.75 -7.97
CA ASP A 288 -9.50 -23.27 -6.96
C ASP A 288 -8.84 -22.49 -5.82
N ASP A 289 -7.52 -22.54 -5.70
CA ASP A 289 -6.72 -21.86 -4.67
C ASP A 289 -5.96 -20.63 -5.19
N PHE A 290 -6.14 -20.26 -6.47
CA PHE A 290 -5.60 -19.03 -7.07
C PHE A 290 -6.71 -17.99 -7.22
N PHE A 291 -6.48 -16.80 -6.69
CA PHE A 291 -7.43 -15.70 -6.66
C PHE A 291 -6.87 -14.48 -7.37
N VAL A 292 -7.74 -13.72 -8.02
CA VAL A 292 -7.46 -12.41 -8.60
C VAL A 292 -8.63 -11.50 -8.26
N GLU A 293 -8.36 -10.41 -7.55
CA GLU A 293 -9.39 -9.44 -7.16
C GLU A 293 -8.94 -8.01 -7.49
N PRO A 294 -9.85 -7.14 -7.94
CA PRO A 294 -9.52 -5.75 -8.21
C PRO A 294 -9.19 -5.01 -6.92
N ILE A 295 -8.21 -4.08 -7.01
CA ILE A 295 -7.93 -3.10 -5.98
C ILE A 295 -8.11 -1.69 -6.55
N ILE A 296 -8.37 -0.72 -5.66
CA ILE A 296 -8.54 0.67 -6.06
C ILE A 296 -7.18 1.28 -6.43
N GLY A 297 -6.88 1.27 -7.71
CA GLY A 297 -5.61 1.83 -8.16
C GLY A 297 -5.44 1.76 -9.67
N THR A 298 -4.59 2.66 -10.16
CA THR A 298 -4.33 2.80 -11.60
C THR A 298 -2.83 2.77 -11.88
N TYR A 299 -2.44 1.86 -12.75
CA TYR A 299 -1.15 1.91 -13.43
C TYR A 299 -1.23 2.97 -14.52
N TYR A 300 -0.40 3.98 -14.44
CA TYR A 300 -0.35 5.05 -15.43
C TYR A 300 1.09 5.39 -15.78
N ILE A 301 1.24 6.15 -16.84
CA ILE A 301 2.51 6.68 -17.29
C ILE A 301 2.55 8.17 -16.97
N SER A 302 3.57 8.58 -16.22
CA SER A 302 3.91 10.00 -16.05
C SER A 302 4.72 10.47 -17.26
N VAL A 303 4.28 11.56 -17.85
CA VAL A 303 4.97 12.24 -18.95
C VAL A 303 5.41 13.60 -18.43
N ASN A 304 6.68 13.94 -18.55
CA ASN A 304 7.19 15.23 -18.07
C ASN A 304 6.73 16.36 -19.00
N THR A 305 5.67 17.06 -18.58
CA THR A 305 5.00 18.09 -19.40
C THR A 305 5.84 19.36 -19.61
N GLU A 306 6.92 19.55 -18.87
CA GLU A 306 7.86 20.66 -19.05
C GLU A 306 8.90 20.41 -20.14
N LYS A 307 9.09 19.13 -20.56
CA LYS A 307 10.08 18.75 -21.57
C LYS A 307 9.47 18.69 -22.98
N GLU A 308 10.22 19.13 -23.99
CA GLU A 308 9.86 18.85 -25.37
C GLU A 308 10.16 17.39 -25.74
N PRO A 309 9.29 16.74 -26.54
CA PRO A 309 8.08 17.28 -27.20
C PRO A 309 6.81 17.16 -26.34
N PHE A 310 6.90 16.80 -25.07
CA PHE A 310 5.78 16.48 -24.19
C PHE A 310 5.06 17.73 -23.62
N ASN A 311 5.59 18.93 -23.80
CA ASN A 311 4.89 20.18 -23.57
C ASN A 311 3.71 20.38 -24.55
N ASN A 312 3.68 19.62 -25.66
CA ASN A 312 2.55 19.58 -26.60
C ASN A 312 1.58 18.45 -26.21
N LYS A 313 0.33 18.80 -25.85
CA LYS A 313 -0.69 17.83 -25.45
C LYS A 313 -1.04 16.82 -26.55
N ASP A 314 -0.97 17.21 -27.83
CA ASP A 314 -1.30 16.30 -28.93
C ASP A 314 -0.29 15.17 -29.07
N VAL A 315 0.99 15.39 -28.71
CA VAL A 315 1.99 14.32 -28.61
C VAL A 315 1.60 13.34 -27.50
N ARG A 316 1.27 13.84 -26.29
CA ARG A 316 0.88 13.00 -25.17
C ARG A 316 -0.41 12.21 -25.47
N ARG A 317 -1.39 12.87 -26.09
CA ARG A 317 -2.64 12.24 -26.54
C ARG A 317 -2.39 11.12 -27.54
N ALA A 318 -1.51 11.34 -28.52
CA ALA A 318 -1.14 10.32 -29.50
C ALA A 318 -0.56 9.06 -28.84
N LEU A 319 0.35 9.24 -27.87
CA LEU A 319 0.92 8.13 -27.11
C LEU A 319 -0.15 7.36 -26.34
N SER A 320 -1.13 8.05 -25.74
CA SER A 320 -2.23 7.40 -25.02
C SER A 320 -3.18 6.62 -25.94
N LEU A 321 -3.58 7.19 -27.08
CA LEU A 321 -4.50 6.57 -28.04
C LEU A 321 -3.91 5.31 -28.70
N ALA A 322 -2.59 5.23 -28.83
CA ALA A 322 -1.90 4.09 -29.44
C ALA A 322 -1.80 2.84 -28.53
N ILE A 323 -2.31 2.90 -27.29
CA ILE A 323 -2.26 1.78 -26.34
C ILE A 323 -3.53 0.93 -26.47
N ASP A 324 -3.38 -0.33 -26.88
CA ASP A 324 -4.40 -1.37 -26.76
C ASP A 324 -4.38 -1.92 -25.32
N ARG A 325 -5.28 -1.39 -24.50
CA ARG A 325 -5.37 -1.70 -23.07
C ARG A 325 -5.91 -3.09 -22.80
N ASP A 326 -6.82 -3.56 -23.69
CA ASP A 326 -7.37 -4.90 -23.59
C ASP A 326 -6.31 -5.97 -23.87
N TYR A 327 -5.57 -5.82 -24.98
CA TYR A 327 -4.48 -6.73 -25.33
C TYR A 327 -3.39 -6.76 -24.23
N LEU A 328 -3.03 -5.58 -23.70
CA LEU A 328 -2.05 -5.49 -22.63
C LEU A 328 -2.54 -6.24 -21.37
N ALA A 329 -3.72 -5.91 -20.87
CA ALA A 329 -4.23 -6.45 -19.61
C ALA A 329 -4.58 -7.95 -19.71
N ASN A 330 -5.36 -8.34 -20.73
CA ASN A 330 -5.93 -9.68 -20.83
C ASN A 330 -5.01 -10.69 -21.51
N THR A 331 -4.16 -10.25 -22.46
CA THR A 331 -3.26 -11.15 -23.19
C THR A 331 -1.86 -11.16 -22.62
N LEU A 332 -1.23 -9.99 -22.49
CA LEU A 332 0.17 -9.92 -22.03
C LEU A 332 0.28 -10.08 -20.52
N MET A 333 -0.57 -9.39 -19.76
CA MET A 333 -0.60 -9.46 -18.29
C MET A 333 -1.52 -10.58 -17.77
N GLN A 334 -2.11 -11.36 -18.67
CA GLN A 334 -2.87 -12.57 -18.37
C GLN A 334 -4.05 -12.39 -17.40
N GLY A 335 -4.64 -11.18 -17.32
CA GLY A 335 -5.77 -10.85 -16.45
C GLY A 335 -5.35 -10.49 -15.01
N THR A 336 -4.08 -10.35 -14.71
CA THR A 336 -3.59 -9.80 -13.43
C THR A 336 -3.74 -8.28 -13.35
N TYR A 337 -4.19 -7.65 -14.43
CA TYR A 337 -4.61 -6.25 -14.53
C TYR A 337 -5.92 -6.18 -15.29
N SER A 338 -6.64 -5.08 -15.14
CA SER A 338 -7.86 -4.80 -15.92
C SER A 338 -7.63 -3.62 -16.87
N PRO A 339 -8.24 -3.60 -18.07
CA PRO A 339 -8.09 -2.48 -19.00
C PRO A 339 -8.58 -1.17 -18.39
N SER A 340 -7.80 -0.09 -18.48
CA SER A 340 -8.23 1.22 -17.99
C SER A 340 -8.94 2.02 -19.08
N GLY A 341 -10.09 2.62 -18.74
CA GLY A 341 -10.76 3.59 -19.61
C GLY A 341 -10.72 5.01 -19.06
N ASN A 342 -10.42 5.15 -17.77
CA ASN A 342 -10.43 6.39 -17.00
C ASN A 342 -9.16 6.48 -16.15
N PHE A 343 -8.89 7.63 -15.56
CA PHE A 343 -7.82 7.76 -14.56
C PHE A 343 -8.29 7.27 -13.19
N VAL A 344 -9.52 7.64 -12.80
CA VAL A 344 -10.19 7.12 -11.61
C VAL A 344 -10.95 5.85 -12.01
N GLY A 345 -10.49 4.69 -11.55
CA GLY A 345 -11.01 3.38 -11.93
C GLY A 345 -12.18 2.89 -11.07
N PRO A 346 -12.47 1.58 -11.12
CA PRO A 346 -13.44 0.94 -10.25
C PRO A 346 -13.08 1.02 -8.76
N GLY A 347 -14.10 0.94 -7.90
CA GLY A 347 -13.96 0.91 -6.44
C GLY A 347 -13.93 2.29 -5.75
N TRP A 348 -13.74 3.37 -6.49
CA TRP A 348 -13.84 4.72 -5.96
C TRP A 348 -15.30 5.17 -5.92
N MET A 349 -15.77 5.58 -4.73
CA MET A 349 -17.18 5.96 -4.53
C MET A 349 -17.39 7.44 -4.77
N ASP A 350 -18.44 7.76 -5.52
CA ASP A 350 -18.93 9.13 -5.68
C ASP A 350 -19.81 9.54 -4.49
N THR A 351 -20.08 10.81 -4.38
CA THR A 351 -20.90 11.40 -3.28
C THR A 351 -22.35 10.90 -3.23
N ASP A 352 -22.85 10.30 -4.32
CA ASP A 352 -24.18 9.69 -4.40
C ASP A 352 -24.20 8.21 -3.99
N GLY A 353 -23.02 7.63 -3.65
CA GLY A 353 -22.87 6.23 -3.28
C GLY A 353 -22.77 5.26 -4.45
N THR A 354 -22.60 5.77 -5.68
CA THR A 354 -22.25 4.95 -6.85
C THR A 354 -20.74 5.03 -7.12
N GLU A 355 -20.21 4.13 -7.93
CA GLU A 355 -18.82 4.20 -8.31
C GLU A 355 -18.57 5.40 -9.24
N PHE A 356 -17.57 6.20 -8.94
CA PHE A 356 -17.25 7.46 -9.61
C PHE A 356 -17.13 7.31 -11.13
N TYR A 357 -16.40 6.31 -11.61
CA TYR A 357 -16.19 6.12 -13.05
C TYR A 357 -17.49 5.88 -13.84
N LYS A 358 -18.55 5.38 -13.17
CA LYS A 358 -19.87 5.16 -13.79
C LYS A 358 -20.65 6.45 -14.06
N ASN A 359 -20.27 7.53 -13.36
CA ASN A 359 -20.85 8.87 -13.57
C ASN A 359 -19.94 9.74 -14.45
N SER A 360 -18.66 9.39 -14.60
CA SER A 360 -17.71 10.12 -15.46
C SER A 360 -18.10 10.02 -16.93
N ASN A 361 -17.87 11.09 -17.71
CA ASN A 361 -18.07 11.13 -19.15
C ASN A 361 -19.46 10.59 -19.60
N GLY A 362 -20.51 10.86 -18.82
CA GLY A 362 -21.85 10.38 -19.10
C GLY A 362 -22.04 8.85 -18.95
N GLY A 363 -21.15 8.19 -18.22
CA GLY A 363 -21.15 6.74 -17.99
C GLY A 363 -20.35 5.93 -19.02
N GLU A 364 -19.64 6.61 -19.93
CA GLU A 364 -18.76 5.97 -20.91
C GLU A 364 -17.28 6.19 -20.52
N SER A 365 -16.41 5.25 -20.87
CA SER A 365 -14.98 5.42 -20.70
C SER A 365 -14.42 6.50 -21.61
N PHE A 366 -13.41 7.24 -21.14
CA PHE A 366 -12.71 8.23 -21.98
C PHE A 366 -11.86 7.59 -23.08
N TYR A 367 -11.29 6.42 -22.80
CA TYR A 367 -10.53 5.64 -23.77
C TYR A 367 -11.24 4.32 -24.07
N THR A 368 -11.22 3.92 -25.35
CA THR A 368 -11.61 2.57 -25.75
C THR A 368 -10.61 1.53 -25.23
N PRO A 369 -11.04 0.30 -24.97
CA PRO A 369 -10.11 -0.79 -24.62
C PRO A 369 -9.06 -1.03 -25.71
N GLU A 370 -9.47 -1.00 -26.98
CA GLU A 370 -8.59 -1.17 -28.14
C GLU A 370 -7.90 0.15 -28.52
N ALA A 371 -6.73 0.06 -29.14
CA ALA A 371 -5.98 1.22 -29.61
C ALA A 371 -6.71 1.97 -30.75
N ASP A 372 -6.74 3.30 -30.68
CA ASP A 372 -7.14 4.18 -31.78
C ASP A 372 -5.90 4.68 -32.55
N ILE A 373 -5.38 3.82 -33.42
CA ILE A 373 -4.16 4.11 -34.21
C ILE A 373 -4.37 5.29 -35.17
N GLU A 374 -5.55 5.41 -35.76
CA GLU A 374 -5.84 6.53 -36.69
C GLU A 374 -5.98 7.86 -35.94
N GLY A 375 -6.64 7.86 -34.77
CA GLY A 375 -6.68 9.03 -33.88
C GLY A 375 -5.29 9.42 -33.37
N ALA A 376 -4.45 8.43 -33.03
CA ALA A 376 -3.09 8.68 -32.60
C ALA A 376 -2.22 9.33 -33.70
N LYS A 377 -2.32 8.86 -34.94
CA LYS A 377 -1.63 9.47 -36.10
C LYS A 377 -2.13 10.87 -36.38
N ALA A 378 -3.47 11.10 -36.31
CA ALA A 378 -4.05 12.42 -36.48
C ALA A 378 -3.55 13.40 -35.41
N ALA A 379 -3.43 12.96 -34.15
CA ALA A 379 -2.87 13.78 -33.09
C ALA A 379 -1.38 14.12 -33.32
N LEU A 380 -0.55 13.16 -33.80
CA LEU A 380 0.83 13.45 -34.18
C LEU A 380 0.92 14.44 -35.35
N GLU A 381 0.05 14.33 -36.33
CA GLU A 381 -0.01 15.30 -37.45
C GLU A 381 -0.38 16.71 -36.95
N ALA A 382 -1.36 16.82 -36.05
CA ALA A 382 -1.74 18.08 -35.39
C ALA A 382 -0.58 18.67 -34.56
N ALA A 383 0.22 17.81 -33.92
CA ALA A 383 1.42 18.21 -33.20
C ALA A 383 2.60 18.63 -34.11
N GLY A 384 2.50 18.43 -35.42
CA GLY A 384 3.55 18.76 -36.39
C GLY A 384 4.53 17.60 -36.67
N TYR A 385 4.19 16.36 -36.26
CA TYR A 385 5.00 15.17 -36.46
C TYR A 385 4.26 14.06 -37.25
N PRO A 386 3.85 14.31 -38.50
CA PRO A 386 3.07 13.34 -39.27
C PRO A 386 3.80 12.01 -39.38
N ASN A 387 3.13 10.93 -38.98
CA ASN A 387 3.73 9.58 -38.89
C ASN A 387 5.01 9.51 -38.01
N GLY A 388 5.16 10.39 -37.01
CA GLY A 388 6.33 10.46 -36.15
C GLY A 388 7.56 11.14 -36.78
N GLU A 389 7.45 11.66 -38.00
CA GLU A 389 8.58 12.31 -38.68
C GLU A 389 9.05 13.57 -37.92
N GLY A 390 10.32 13.60 -37.56
CA GLY A 390 10.95 14.69 -36.81
C GLY A 390 10.90 14.55 -35.29
N LEU A 391 10.17 13.58 -34.75
CA LEU A 391 10.29 13.25 -33.31
C LEU A 391 11.66 12.63 -33.01
N PRO A 392 12.29 13.00 -31.88
CA PRO A 392 13.45 12.28 -31.38
C PRO A 392 13.04 10.86 -30.92
N THR A 393 14.02 9.98 -30.72
CA THR A 393 13.77 8.76 -29.95
C THR A 393 13.45 9.16 -28.51
N LEU A 394 12.31 8.70 -28.00
CA LEU A 394 11.83 9.00 -26.64
C LEU A 394 12.43 8.00 -25.66
N THR A 395 12.55 8.37 -24.38
CA THR A 395 13.05 7.50 -23.32
C THR A 395 11.93 7.18 -22.33
N TYR A 396 11.66 5.88 -22.12
CA TYR A 396 10.76 5.37 -21.10
C TYR A 396 11.57 4.76 -19.97
N SER A 397 11.50 5.35 -18.79
CA SER A 397 12.17 4.88 -17.58
C SER A 397 11.22 4.03 -16.74
N THR A 398 11.68 2.87 -16.30
CA THR A 398 10.94 1.95 -15.43
C THR A 398 11.87 1.27 -14.43
N ASN A 399 11.30 0.77 -13.32
CA ASN A 399 12.06 -0.05 -12.38
C ASN A 399 12.12 -1.52 -12.82
N ASP A 400 13.06 -2.25 -12.25
CA ASP A 400 13.28 -3.67 -12.57
C ASP A 400 12.15 -4.53 -11.97
N SER A 401 11.26 -4.99 -12.85
CA SER A 401 10.15 -5.90 -12.54
C SER A 401 9.73 -6.59 -13.83
N GLY A 402 9.38 -7.87 -13.76
CA GLY A 402 8.89 -8.63 -14.92
C GLY A 402 7.69 -7.99 -15.59
N TYR A 403 6.72 -7.52 -14.80
CA TYR A 403 5.53 -6.83 -15.29
C TYR A 403 5.87 -5.52 -15.99
N HIS A 404 6.72 -4.69 -15.40
CA HIS A 404 7.06 -3.39 -15.97
C HIS A 404 7.89 -3.52 -17.25
N LYS A 405 8.73 -4.56 -17.36
CA LYS A 405 9.44 -4.90 -18.60
C LYS A 405 8.47 -5.28 -19.71
N THR A 406 7.47 -6.11 -19.40
CA THR A 406 6.42 -6.49 -20.37
C THR A 406 5.67 -5.26 -20.88
N VAL A 407 5.29 -4.33 -20.00
CA VAL A 407 4.65 -3.06 -20.40
C VAL A 407 5.59 -2.25 -21.28
N ALA A 408 6.86 -2.11 -20.90
CA ALA A 408 7.85 -1.33 -21.69
C ALA A 408 8.06 -1.90 -23.10
N GLU A 409 8.21 -3.22 -23.23
CA GLU A 409 8.35 -3.90 -24.52
C GLU A 409 7.09 -3.75 -25.38
N TYR A 410 5.92 -3.81 -24.76
CA TYR A 410 4.66 -3.55 -25.45
C TYR A 410 4.58 -2.12 -25.96
N LEU A 411 4.89 -1.11 -25.13
CA LEU A 411 4.87 0.29 -25.52
C LEU A 411 5.82 0.58 -26.69
N GLN A 412 7.01 -0.05 -26.75
CA GLN A 412 7.91 0.05 -27.89
C GLN A 412 7.24 -0.40 -29.20
N GLN A 413 6.46 -1.48 -29.14
CA GLN A 413 5.77 -2.02 -30.31
C GLN A 413 4.57 -1.13 -30.69
N ALA A 414 3.72 -0.79 -29.73
CA ALA A 414 2.52 0.01 -29.95
C ALA A 414 2.84 1.41 -30.53
N TRP A 415 3.81 2.10 -29.94
CA TRP A 415 4.19 3.44 -30.41
C TRP A 415 4.95 3.44 -31.73
N LYS A 416 5.62 2.34 -32.06
CA LYS A 416 6.24 2.18 -33.37
C LYS A 416 5.23 2.13 -34.51
N GLU A 417 4.00 1.66 -34.26
CA GLU A 417 2.93 1.64 -35.28
C GLU A 417 2.48 3.05 -35.71
N ILE A 418 2.70 4.02 -34.84
CA ILE A 418 2.45 5.44 -35.13
C ILE A 418 3.73 6.21 -35.50
N GLY A 419 4.86 5.50 -35.69
CA GLY A 419 6.13 6.08 -36.12
C GLY A 419 7.01 6.62 -34.98
N VAL A 420 6.66 6.40 -33.73
CA VAL A 420 7.44 6.82 -32.56
C VAL A 420 8.45 5.75 -32.17
N ASN A 421 9.72 6.13 -32.01
CA ASN A 421 10.77 5.24 -31.50
C ASN A 421 10.92 5.44 -29.99
N LEU A 422 11.07 4.34 -29.24
CA LEU A 422 11.19 4.32 -27.78
C LEU A 422 12.43 3.54 -27.35
N ASP A 423 13.28 4.17 -26.56
CA ASP A 423 14.32 3.52 -25.77
C ASP A 423 13.79 3.24 -24.36
N VAL A 424 14.14 2.08 -23.79
CA VAL A 424 13.74 1.69 -22.44
C VAL A 424 14.95 1.75 -21.53
N GLU A 425 14.82 2.49 -20.45
CA GLU A 425 15.79 2.58 -19.35
C GLU A 425 15.24 1.85 -18.12
N ILE A 426 15.97 0.85 -17.64
CA ILE A 426 15.62 0.10 -16.42
C ILE A 426 16.49 0.63 -15.29
N VAL A 427 15.86 1.15 -14.24
CA VAL A 427 16.51 1.77 -13.10
C VAL A 427 16.17 0.96 -11.85
N GLU A 428 17.16 0.77 -10.98
CA GLU A 428 16.94 0.12 -9.68
C GLU A 428 15.97 0.96 -8.82
N TRP A 429 15.08 0.30 -8.04
CA TRP A 429 13.94 0.95 -7.37
C TRP A 429 14.32 2.12 -6.46
N ALA A 430 15.36 1.97 -5.64
CA ALA A 430 15.79 3.03 -4.72
C ALA A 430 16.32 4.28 -5.44
N SER A 431 16.79 4.13 -6.69
CA SER A 431 17.21 5.23 -7.57
C SER A 431 16.06 5.75 -8.43
N PHE A 432 15.13 4.87 -8.84
CA PHE A 432 14.01 5.20 -9.70
C PHE A 432 13.02 6.18 -9.04
N THR A 433 12.68 5.95 -7.78
CA THR A 433 11.71 6.78 -7.07
C THR A 433 12.15 8.23 -6.93
N PRO A 434 13.36 8.57 -6.41
CA PRO A 434 13.81 9.96 -6.35
C PRO A 434 14.01 10.57 -7.74
N MET A 435 14.52 9.82 -8.73
CA MET A 435 14.63 10.29 -10.12
C MET A 435 13.26 10.75 -10.66
N ARG A 436 12.23 9.95 -10.46
CA ARG A 436 10.86 10.26 -10.89
C ARG A 436 10.30 11.47 -10.16
N ARG A 437 10.39 11.54 -8.83
CA ARG A 437 9.92 12.69 -8.02
C ARG A 437 10.58 14.00 -8.41
N ASN A 438 11.86 13.96 -8.76
CA ASN A 438 12.58 15.14 -9.22
C ASN A 438 12.20 15.58 -10.64
N GLY A 439 11.54 14.73 -11.44
CA GLY A 439 11.26 15.00 -12.85
C GLY A 439 12.45 14.74 -13.76
N ASP A 440 13.43 13.94 -13.32
CA ASP A 440 14.66 13.62 -14.10
C ASP A 440 14.40 12.52 -15.13
N PHE A 441 13.25 12.55 -15.81
CA PHE A 441 12.82 11.59 -16.83
C PHE A 441 12.07 12.31 -17.97
N GLU A 442 11.89 11.66 -19.10
CA GLU A 442 11.01 12.07 -20.20
C GLU A 442 9.62 11.45 -20.03
N ILE A 443 9.57 10.14 -19.99
CA ILE A 443 8.39 9.32 -19.74
C ILE A 443 8.77 8.29 -18.67
N ALA A 444 7.94 8.09 -17.66
CA ALA A 444 8.22 7.14 -16.60
C ALA A 444 7.00 6.29 -16.24
N ARG A 445 7.27 5.04 -15.88
CA ARG A 445 6.27 4.21 -15.20
C ARG A 445 5.81 4.91 -13.92
N ASN A 446 4.51 4.91 -13.70
CA ASN A 446 3.91 5.33 -12.45
C ASN A 446 2.71 4.45 -12.09
N GLY A 447 2.17 4.64 -10.93
CA GLY A 447 0.95 4.01 -10.47
C GLY A 447 0.63 4.45 -9.07
N TRP A 448 -0.64 4.37 -8.73
CA TRP A 448 -1.15 4.69 -7.41
C TRP A 448 -2.19 3.65 -7.00
N VAL A 449 -2.06 3.16 -5.79
CA VAL A 449 -3.10 2.40 -5.10
C VAL A 449 -3.70 3.33 -4.06
N GLY A 450 -5.02 3.33 -3.94
CA GLY A 450 -5.71 4.28 -3.08
C GLY A 450 -5.44 4.08 -1.60
N ASP A 451 -5.27 5.18 -0.91
CA ASP A 451 -5.10 5.20 0.55
C ASP A 451 -6.46 5.21 1.27
N TYR A 452 -7.49 5.78 0.63
CA TYR A 452 -8.87 5.89 1.13
C TYR A 452 -9.84 6.00 -0.04
N SER A 453 -11.11 5.59 0.17
CA SER A 453 -12.14 5.53 -0.89
C SER A 453 -12.77 6.89 -1.16
N ASP A 454 -12.01 7.78 -1.78
CA ASP A 454 -12.51 9.03 -2.33
C ASP A 454 -11.78 9.38 -3.63
N PRO A 455 -12.47 9.77 -4.71
CA PRO A 455 -11.85 10.06 -6.00
C PRO A 455 -10.78 11.15 -5.95
N SER A 456 -10.82 12.04 -4.95
CA SER A 456 -9.79 13.05 -4.74
C SER A 456 -8.41 12.44 -4.49
N ASN A 457 -8.33 11.24 -3.89
CA ASN A 457 -7.06 10.56 -3.66
C ASN A 457 -6.28 10.32 -4.96
N MET A 458 -6.99 10.02 -6.06
CA MET A 458 -6.37 9.89 -7.39
C MET A 458 -6.13 11.25 -8.04
N LEU A 459 -7.13 12.14 -8.02
CA LEU A 459 -7.06 13.39 -8.77
C LEU A 459 -6.09 14.39 -8.14
N GLU A 460 -5.97 14.43 -6.83
CA GLU A 460 -5.01 15.30 -6.14
C GLU A 460 -3.55 15.01 -6.47
N LEU A 461 -3.22 13.80 -6.93
CA LEU A 461 -1.87 13.46 -7.38
C LEU A 461 -1.34 14.39 -8.48
N LEU A 462 -2.24 14.91 -9.31
CA LEU A 462 -1.90 15.76 -10.45
C LEU A 462 -2.13 17.27 -10.15
N TYR A 463 -2.49 17.63 -8.90
CA TYR A 463 -2.51 19.03 -8.47
C TYR A 463 -1.11 19.62 -8.58
N SER A 464 -0.98 20.83 -9.12
CA SER A 464 0.31 21.37 -9.60
C SER A 464 1.40 21.42 -8.53
N THR A 465 1.03 21.63 -7.27
CA THR A 465 1.96 21.69 -6.12
C THR A 465 2.06 20.37 -5.34
N ASN A 466 1.32 19.31 -5.73
CA ASN A 466 1.41 18.03 -5.05
C ASN A 466 2.77 17.36 -5.27
N GLY A 467 3.38 16.88 -4.20
CA GLY A 467 4.69 16.22 -4.24
C GLY A 467 4.74 14.92 -5.07
N ASN A 468 3.57 14.32 -5.36
CA ASN A 468 3.43 13.13 -6.22
C ASN A 468 3.13 13.47 -7.69
N ASN A 469 3.03 14.77 -8.04
CA ASN A 469 2.89 15.21 -9.43
C ASN A 469 4.25 15.09 -10.16
N ASP A 470 4.69 13.87 -10.35
CA ASP A 470 6.00 13.56 -10.96
C ASP A 470 6.12 14.10 -12.39
N GLY A 471 5.02 14.03 -13.16
CA GLY A 471 4.93 14.52 -14.56
C GLY A 471 4.91 16.03 -14.70
N LYS A 472 4.90 16.78 -13.60
CA LYS A 472 4.87 18.25 -13.58
C LYS A 472 3.68 18.82 -14.36
N TYR A 473 2.54 18.11 -14.36
CA TYR A 473 1.30 18.62 -14.93
C TYR A 473 0.90 19.92 -14.23
N ASN A 474 0.59 20.93 -15.00
CA ASN A 474 0.25 22.26 -14.48
C ASN A 474 -0.87 22.87 -15.32
N ASN A 475 -2.08 22.84 -14.78
CA ASN A 475 -3.24 23.47 -15.38
C ASN A 475 -4.03 24.25 -14.30
N PRO A 476 -4.05 25.60 -14.32
CA PRO A 476 -4.73 26.40 -13.31
C PRO A 476 -6.25 26.16 -13.22
N GLU A 477 -6.91 25.67 -14.27
CA GLU A 477 -8.34 25.34 -14.21
C GLU A 477 -8.54 24.00 -13.49
N TYR A 478 -7.63 23.04 -13.70
CA TYR A 478 -7.60 21.80 -12.93
C TYR A 478 -7.41 22.08 -11.44
N ASP A 479 -6.42 22.90 -11.11
CA ASP A 479 -6.12 23.25 -9.71
C ASP A 479 -7.33 23.88 -9.02
N LYS A 480 -8.05 24.81 -9.68
CA LYS A 480 -9.28 25.39 -9.14
C LYS A 480 -10.37 24.35 -8.85
N LEU A 481 -10.50 23.33 -9.71
CA LEU A 481 -11.48 22.27 -9.52
C LEU A 481 -11.12 21.40 -8.30
N ILE A 482 -9.84 21.10 -8.13
CA ILE A 482 -9.34 20.38 -6.95
C ILE A 482 -9.53 21.21 -5.68
N GLU A 483 -9.19 22.51 -5.69
CA GLU A 483 -9.41 23.42 -4.56
C GLU A 483 -10.90 23.53 -4.20
N LEU A 484 -11.79 23.60 -5.21
CA LEU A 484 -13.23 23.60 -4.98
C LEU A 484 -13.69 22.30 -4.32
N SER A 485 -13.19 21.15 -4.78
CA SER A 485 -13.55 19.85 -4.21
C SER A 485 -13.12 19.67 -2.74
N ARG A 486 -12.08 20.39 -2.32
CA ARG A 486 -11.57 20.39 -0.94
C ARG A 486 -12.38 21.29 -0.01
N THR A 487 -13.04 22.33 -0.54
CA THR A 487 -13.60 23.42 0.25
C THR A 487 -15.12 23.49 0.25
N THR A 488 -15.80 22.91 -0.75
CA THR A 488 -17.26 22.93 -0.81
C THR A 488 -17.89 21.90 0.12
N LEU A 489 -18.97 22.32 0.80
CA LEU A 489 -19.83 21.44 1.61
C LEU A 489 -21.00 20.84 0.82
N ASP A 490 -21.21 21.27 -0.43
CA ASP A 490 -22.25 20.70 -1.29
C ASP A 490 -21.72 19.44 -1.98
N PRO A 491 -22.20 18.22 -1.63
CA PRO A 491 -21.72 16.97 -2.22
C PRO A 491 -21.86 16.94 -3.75
N LYS A 492 -22.90 17.57 -4.28
CA LYS A 492 -23.13 17.62 -5.73
C LYS A 492 -22.12 18.53 -6.41
N GLU A 493 -21.85 19.71 -5.88
CA GLU A 493 -20.85 20.64 -6.39
C GLU A 493 -19.46 20.00 -6.35
N ARG A 494 -19.16 19.25 -5.27
CA ARG A 494 -17.92 18.49 -5.11
C ARG A 494 -17.76 17.42 -6.19
N SER A 495 -18.78 16.56 -6.36
CA SER A 495 -18.80 15.52 -7.39
C SER A 495 -18.60 16.12 -8.79
N GLU A 496 -19.35 17.19 -9.13
CA GLU A 496 -19.21 17.88 -10.41
C GLU A 496 -17.80 18.47 -10.62
N ALA A 497 -17.16 18.96 -9.57
CA ALA A 497 -15.79 19.49 -9.66
C ALA A 497 -14.77 18.37 -9.95
N LEU A 498 -14.87 17.23 -9.25
CA LEU A 498 -13.99 16.09 -9.47
C LEU A 498 -14.16 15.46 -10.86
N HIS A 499 -15.41 15.31 -11.35
CA HIS A 499 -15.65 14.81 -12.71
C HIS A 499 -15.08 15.75 -13.78
N LYS A 500 -15.23 17.05 -13.63
CA LYS A 500 -14.63 18.03 -14.56
C LYS A 500 -13.10 18.03 -14.47
N ALA A 501 -12.53 17.80 -13.29
CA ALA A 501 -11.09 17.67 -13.14
C ALA A 501 -10.57 16.44 -13.91
N GLU A 502 -11.22 15.29 -13.80
CA GLU A 502 -10.85 14.10 -14.56
C GLU A 502 -10.98 14.32 -16.07
N GLU A 503 -12.11 14.90 -16.54
CA GLU A 503 -12.32 15.22 -17.95
C GLU A 503 -11.19 16.10 -18.49
N LEU A 504 -10.82 17.15 -17.75
CA LEU A 504 -9.76 18.08 -18.14
C LEU A 504 -8.37 17.40 -18.15
N LEU A 505 -8.09 16.56 -17.16
CA LEU A 505 -6.85 15.79 -17.08
C LEU A 505 -6.68 14.87 -18.29
N ILE A 506 -7.74 14.18 -18.67
CA ILE A 506 -7.75 13.25 -19.81
C ILE A 506 -7.65 14.01 -21.14
N ASP A 507 -8.38 15.13 -21.32
CA ASP A 507 -8.30 15.95 -22.53
C ASP A 507 -6.89 16.54 -22.74
N ASP A 508 -6.24 16.94 -21.67
CA ASP A 508 -4.86 17.43 -21.69
C ASP A 508 -3.82 16.29 -21.78
N ALA A 509 -4.23 15.03 -21.63
CA ALA A 509 -3.34 13.89 -21.44
C ALA A 509 -2.24 14.20 -20.39
N GLY A 510 -2.65 14.75 -19.24
CA GLY A 510 -1.75 15.13 -18.15
C GLY A 510 -0.99 13.96 -17.55
N CYS A 511 -1.57 12.76 -17.65
CA CYS A 511 -0.94 11.45 -17.51
C CYS A 511 -1.58 10.48 -18.51
N ILE A 512 -1.05 9.26 -18.62
CA ILE A 512 -1.58 8.24 -19.53
C ILE A 512 -2.01 7.01 -18.70
N PRO A 513 -3.32 6.84 -18.41
CA PRO A 513 -3.83 5.62 -17.79
C PRO A 513 -3.58 4.39 -18.68
N VAL A 514 -3.10 3.30 -18.09
CA VAL A 514 -2.73 2.09 -18.83
C VAL A 514 -3.59 0.90 -18.42
N ALA A 515 -3.68 0.64 -17.11
CA ALA A 515 -4.43 -0.49 -16.57
C ALA A 515 -4.87 -0.21 -15.13
N TYR A 516 -5.93 -0.88 -14.67
CA TYR A 516 -6.28 -0.92 -13.26
C TYR A 516 -5.58 -2.08 -12.58
N TYR A 517 -5.19 -1.89 -11.33
CA TYR A 517 -4.54 -2.92 -10.54
C TYR A 517 -5.52 -4.00 -10.09
N ASN A 518 -5.06 -5.24 -10.12
CA ASN A 518 -5.64 -6.34 -9.38
C ASN A 518 -4.56 -6.91 -8.46
N ASP A 519 -4.94 -7.36 -7.28
CA ASP A 519 -4.12 -8.27 -6.50
C ASP A 519 -4.42 -9.72 -6.89
N PHE A 520 -3.41 -10.57 -6.76
CA PHE A 520 -3.54 -11.99 -7.00
C PHE A 520 -2.67 -12.78 -6.02
N TRP A 521 -3.19 -13.91 -5.55
CA TRP A 521 -2.54 -14.70 -4.52
C TRP A 521 -2.91 -16.17 -4.58
N LEU A 522 -2.18 -17.00 -3.83
CA LEU A 522 -2.54 -18.39 -3.55
C LEU A 522 -2.93 -18.53 -2.09
N GLU A 523 -4.08 -19.16 -1.84
CA GLU A 523 -4.65 -19.42 -0.52
C GLU A 523 -5.14 -20.86 -0.43
N ASN A 524 -4.58 -21.66 0.46
CA ASN A 524 -5.01 -23.03 0.67
C ASN A 524 -6.22 -23.08 1.62
N ARG A 525 -7.43 -23.08 1.03
CA ARG A 525 -8.71 -23.09 1.76
C ARG A 525 -9.01 -24.42 2.45
N ASP A 526 -8.27 -25.48 2.18
CA ASP A 526 -8.30 -26.71 2.97
C ASP A 526 -7.55 -26.58 4.30
N VAL A 527 -6.71 -25.57 4.44
CA VAL A 527 -5.90 -25.30 5.64
C VAL A 527 -6.40 -24.08 6.42
N VAL A 528 -6.82 -23.03 5.72
CA VAL A 528 -7.27 -21.78 6.33
C VAL A 528 -8.50 -21.24 5.64
N THR A 529 -9.41 -20.63 6.41
CA THR A 529 -10.56 -19.86 5.93
C THR A 529 -10.65 -18.55 6.69
N GLY A 530 -11.47 -17.60 6.20
CA GLY A 530 -11.73 -16.34 6.89
C GLY A 530 -10.71 -15.24 6.62
N ILE A 531 -9.66 -15.49 5.82
CA ILE A 531 -8.83 -14.41 5.28
C ILE A 531 -9.70 -13.59 4.33
N TRP A 532 -9.61 -12.27 4.42
CA TRP A 532 -10.27 -11.41 3.47
C TRP A 532 -9.35 -10.29 2.98
N HIS A 533 -9.61 -9.79 1.79
CA HIS A 533 -8.81 -8.81 1.08
C HIS A 533 -9.59 -7.50 0.99
N SER A 534 -8.96 -6.40 1.35
CA SER A 534 -9.57 -5.07 1.20
C SER A 534 -9.32 -4.50 -0.20
N ALA A 535 -10.20 -3.62 -0.64
CA ALA A 535 -10.01 -2.90 -1.89
C ALA A 535 -8.73 -2.03 -1.94
N TYR A 536 -8.10 -1.79 -0.78
CA TYR A 536 -6.84 -1.05 -0.66
C TYR A 536 -5.58 -1.93 -0.78
N GLY A 537 -5.73 -3.20 -1.11
CA GLY A 537 -4.61 -4.15 -1.25
C GLY A 537 -4.05 -4.67 0.08
N TYR A 538 -4.88 -4.69 1.14
CA TYR A 538 -4.51 -5.25 2.43
C TYR A 538 -5.24 -6.54 2.72
N TRP A 539 -4.53 -7.51 3.32
CA TRP A 539 -5.11 -8.76 3.83
C TRP A 539 -5.38 -8.66 5.32
N HIS A 540 -6.52 -9.16 5.70
CA HIS A 540 -7.02 -9.20 7.07
C HIS A 540 -7.06 -10.65 7.55
N PHE A 541 -6.42 -10.92 8.68
CA PHE A 541 -6.27 -12.26 9.25
C PHE A 541 -6.98 -12.41 10.59
N GLU A 542 -7.62 -11.36 11.12
CA GLU A 542 -8.33 -11.41 12.42
C GLU A 542 -9.49 -12.40 12.43
N ASP A 543 -10.12 -12.64 11.27
CA ASP A 543 -11.19 -13.62 11.09
C ASP A 543 -10.71 -15.01 10.67
N ALA A 544 -9.39 -15.18 10.50
CA ALA A 544 -8.83 -16.44 10.01
C ALA A 544 -9.11 -17.59 10.98
N GLU A 545 -9.42 -18.77 10.42
CA GLU A 545 -9.64 -20.01 11.14
C GLU A 545 -8.90 -21.15 10.46
N LEU A 546 -8.04 -21.87 11.20
CA LEU A 546 -7.40 -23.07 10.68
C LEU A 546 -8.41 -24.22 10.65
N VAL A 547 -8.59 -24.78 9.46
CA VAL A 547 -9.39 -25.97 9.21
C VAL A 547 -8.62 -27.16 9.78
N GLY A 548 -9.12 -27.76 10.87
CA GLY A 548 -8.46 -28.82 11.66
C GLY A 548 -8.61 -30.19 11.05
#